data_cf155e8e730693bacc024127cf2f87e1
#
_entry.id   cf155e8e730693bacc024127cf2f87e1
#
_cell.length_a   1.000
_cell.length_b   1.000
_cell.length_c   1.000
_cell.angle_alpha   90.00
_cell.angle_beta   90.00
_cell.angle_gamma   90.00
#
_symmetry.space_group_name_H-M   'P 1'
#
loop_
_entity.id
_entity.type
_entity.pdbx_description
1 polymer ?
#
loop_
_entity_poly.entity_id
_entity_poly.type
_entity_poly.pdbx_seq_one_letter_code
_entity_poly.pdbx_strand_id
1 'polypeptide(L)'
;MRGELLLLRRAVYGGGSLAGLSALLPMLQISHRRELRTEPHWSKEELVRHPEPRELIRAMRKPGNLDTQGRPVYTLDERRSLTADVYENRIVGQTVDTVQRRLSVLVDDADPQIHGEARALARVLEGARRQATFLDDVGVVGRTTTPTATLTQDPLYRRLMAIRAELAD
;
A
#
# COMPACT_ATOMS: atom_id res chain seq x y z
N MET A 1 -5.14 5.49 29.15
CA MET A 1 -5.04 6.67 28.28
C MET A 1 -3.61 7.22 28.16
N ARG A 2 -2.92 7.66 29.25
CA ARG A 2 -1.51 8.17 29.13
C ARG A 2 -0.51 7.15 28.60
N GLY A 3 -0.63 5.89 28.98
CA GLY A 3 0.21 4.81 28.44
C GLY A 3 0.04 4.61 26.93
N GLU A 4 -1.21 4.66 26.45
CA GLU A 4 -1.55 4.58 25.04
C GLU A 4 -0.97 5.76 24.25
N LEU A 5 -1.08 6.97 24.81
CA LEU A 5 -0.51 8.16 24.18
C LEU A 5 1.01 8.07 24.03
N LEU A 6 1.72 7.57 25.04
CA LEU A 6 3.18 7.35 24.96
C LEU A 6 3.54 6.30 23.90
N LEU A 7 2.77 5.22 23.81
CA LEU A 7 2.95 4.19 22.79
C LEU A 7 2.81 4.79 21.39
N LEU A 8 1.72 5.53 21.16
CA LEU A 8 1.48 6.18 19.85
C LEU A 8 2.51 7.25 19.52
N ARG A 9 2.98 8.00 20.52
CA ARG A 9 4.09 8.94 20.33
C ARG A 9 5.36 8.25 19.86
N ARG A 10 5.70 7.08 20.44
CA ARG A 10 6.84 6.27 19.99
C ARG A 10 6.62 5.71 18.60
N ALA A 11 5.41 5.28 18.27
CA ALA A 11 5.08 4.81 16.91
C ALA A 11 5.24 5.93 15.87
N VAL A 12 4.82 7.17 16.17
CA VAL A 12 4.89 8.31 15.23
C VAL A 12 6.29 8.88 15.13
N TYR A 13 6.94 9.20 16.23
CA TYR A 13 8.26 9.87 16.24
C TYR A 13 9.43 8.90 16.33
N GLY A 14 9.22 7.71 16.87
CA GLY A 14 10.29 6.79 17.23
C GLY A 14 10.78 6.98 18.66
N GLY A 15 11.86 6.30 19.01
CA GLY A 15 12.48 6.37 20.35
C GLY A 15 13.97 6.03 20.29
N GLY A 16 14.80 6.83 20.98
CA GLY A 16 16.26 6.69 20.91
C GLY A 16 16.77 6.90 19.49
N SER A 17 17.52 5.93 18.97
CA SER A 17 18.02 5.93 17.58
C SER A 17 17.05 5.34 16.56
N LEU A 18 15.85 4.91 16.99
CA LEU A 18 14.91 4.20 16.13
C LEU A 18 13.88 5.16 15.52
N ALA A 19 13.78 5.16 14.18
CA ALA A 19 12.83 5.97 13.45
C ALA A 19 11.38 5.54 13.73
N GLY A 20 10.47 6.52 13.83
CA GLY A 20 9.03 6.30 13.83
C GLY A 20 8.41 6.49 12.43
N LEU A 21 7.09 6.34 12.33
CA LEU A 21 6.36 6.43 11.06
C LEU A 21 6.57 7.75 10.33
N SER A 22 6.72 8.87 11.05
CA SER A 22 6.95 10.19 10.45
C SER A 22 8.24 10.26 9.63
N ALA A 23 9.27 9.50 9.99
CA ALA A 23 10.51 9.41 9.25
C ALA A 23 10.52 8.23 8.27
N LEU A 24 9.90 7.10 8.63
CA LEU A 24 9.87 5.89 7.79
C LEU A 24 9.06 6.09 6.50
N LEU A 25 7.92 6.77 6.55
CA LEU A 25 7.05 6.91 5.39
C LEU A 25 7.71 7.67 4.23
N PRO A 26 8.38 8.83 4.45
CA PRO A 26 9.15 9.49 3.38
C PRO A 26 10.30 8.62 2.83
N MET A 27 10.97 7.83 3.67
CA MET A 27 12.02 6.92 3.22
C MET A 27 11.45 5.79 2.35
N LEU A 28 10.32 5.19 2.77
CA LEU A 28 9.61 4.18 2.00
C LEU A 28 9.06 4.74 0.68
N GLN A 29 8.67 6.01 0.61
CA GLN A 29 8.27 6.65 -0.65
C GLN A 29 9.34 6.52 -1.73
N ILE A 30 10.61 6.60 -1.35
CA ILE A 30 11.75 6.51 -2.27
C ILE A 30 12.07 5.04 -2.61
N SER A 31 11.96 4.12 -1.64
CA SER A 31 12.46 2.75 -1.73
C SER A 31 11.41 1.66 -1.55
N HIS A 32 10.10 2.01 -1.62
CA HIS A 32 9.04 1.01 -1.47
C HIS A 32 9.13 -0.09 -2.53
N ARG A 33 8.73 -1.28 -2.14
CA ARG A 33 8.73 -2.44 -3.04
C ARG A 33 7.71 -2.24 -4.17
N ARG A 34 8.12 -2.63 -5.37
CA ARG A 34 7.25 -2.70 -6.55
C ARG A 34 7.39 -4.06 -7.20
N GLU A 35 6.32 -4.53 -7.79
CA GLU A 35 6.32 -5.76 -8.58
C GLU A 35 5.80 -5.48 -9.98
N LEU A 36 6.36 -6.21 -10.94
CA LEU A 36 5.85 -6.20 -12.30
C LEU A 36 4.62 -7.11 -12.34
N ARG A 37 3.45 -6.52 -12.56
CA ARG A 37 2.21 -7.25 -12.74
C ARG A 37 1.85 -7.30 -14.21
N THR A 38 1.52 -8.50 -14.68
CA THR A 38 1.00 -8.69 -16.03
C THR A 38 -0.51 -8.83 -15.93
N GLU A 39 -1.24 -7.94 -16.59
CA GLU A 39 -2.71 -7.97 -16.61
C GLU A 39 -3.22 -8.10 -18.04
N PRO A 40 -4.20 -9.00 -18.29
CA PRO A 40 -4.83 -9.08 -19.59
C PRO A 40 -5.63 -7.81 -19.87
N HIS A 41 -5.36 -7.19 -21.00
CA HIS A 41 -6.03 -5.97 -21.44
C HIS A 41 -6.56 -6.14 -22.87
N TRP A 42 -7.81 -5.68 -23.11
CA TRP A 42 -8.36 -5.66 -24.47
C TRP A 42 -7.80 -4.46 -25.23
N SER A 43 -6.93 -4.72 -26.21
CA SER A 43 -6.34 -3.73 -27.08
C SER A 43 -6.88 -3.90 -28.51
N LYS A 44 -6.91 -2.81 -29.28
CA LYS A 44 -7.18 -2.91 -30.72
C LYS A 44 -6.15 -3.82 -31.38
N GLU A 45 -6.60 -4.72 -32.27
CA GLU A 45 -5.71 -5.70 -32.91
C GLU A 45 -4.48 -5.06 -33.56
N GLU A 46 -4.66 -3.92 -34.22
CA GLU A 46 -3.58 -3.13 -34.86
C GLU A 46 -2.47 -2.66 -33.88
N LEU A 47 -2.74 -2.59 -32.58
CA LEU A 47 -1.79 -2.16 -31.56
C LEU A 47 -1.06 -3.33 -30.90
N VAL A 48 -1.53 -4.57 -31.12
CA VAL A 48 -0.95 -5.77 -30.51
C VAL A 48 0.14 -6.32 -31.43
N ARG A 49 1.41 -6.21 -31.01
CA ARG A 49 2.54 -6.62 -31.86
C ARG A 49 2.69 -8.13 -32.00
N HIS A 50 2.35 -8.88 -30.96
CA HIS A 50 2.52 -10.34 -30.91
C HIS A 50 1.34 -10.98 -30.18
N PRO A 51 0.15 -11.08 -30.82
CA PRO A 51 -1.01 -11.71 -30.17
C PRO A 51 -0.73 -13.21 -30.01
N GLU A 52 -0.97 -13.73 -28.80
CA GLU A 52 -0.94 -15.16 -28.58
C GLU A 52 -2.05 -15.86 -29.37
N PRO A 53 -1.78 -16.99 -30.06
CA PRO A 53 -2.78 -17.67 -30.87
C PRO A 53 -4.06 -18.05 -30.13
N ARG A 54 -3.94 -18.39 -28.84
CA ARG A 54 -5.10 -18.71 -28.00
C ARG A 54 -5.98 -17.49 -27.73
N GLU A 55 -5.37 -16.34 -27.51
CA GLU A 55 -6.08 -15.09 -27.27
C GLU A 55 -6.74 -14.55 -28.55
N LEU A 56 -6.13 -14.79 -29.70
CA LEU A 56 -6.74 -14.48 -30.99
C LEU A 56 -8.01 -15.31 -31.22
N ILE A 57 -7.96 -16.61 -30.96
CA ILE A 57 -9.14 -17.48 -31.03
C ILE A 57 -10.24 -17.03 -30.06
N ARG A 58 -9.87 -16.64 -28.87
CA ARG A 58 -10.80 -16.11 -27.87
C ARG A 58 -11.42 -14.78 -28.32
N ALA A 59 -10.63 -13.91 -28.92
CA ALA A 59 -11.09 -12.66 -29.49
C ALA A 59 -12.11 -12.87 -30.63
N MET A 60 -11.84 -13.81 -31.52
CA MET A 60 -12.74 -14.18 -32.63
C MET A 60 -14.08 -14.75 -32.16
N ARG A 61 -14.10 -15.44 -31.01
CA ARG A 61 -15.31 -15.98 -30.40
C ARG A 61 -16.15 -14.96 -29.61
N LYS A 62 -15.62 -13.76 -29.36
CA LYS A 62 -16.32 -12.72 -28.62
C LYS A 62 -17.41 -12.10 -29.50
N PRO A 63 -18.69 -12.12 -29.09
CA PRO A 63 -19.78 -11.53 -29.87
C PRO A 63 -19.53 -10.04 -30.14
N GLY A 64 -19.73 -9.59 -31.39
CA GLY A 64 -19.57 -8.21 -31.80
C GLY A 64 -18.12 -7.72 -31.91
N ASN A 65 -17.14 -8.61 -31.84
CA ASN A 65 -15.72 -8.27 -31.91
C ASN A 65 -15.09 -8.56 -33.29
N LEU A 66 -15.88 -8.83 -34.33
CA LEU A 66 -15.38 -9.04 -35.68
C LEU A 66 -15.70 -7.83 -36.56
N ASP A 67 -14.75 -7.45 -37.40
CA ASP A 67 -14.94 -6.49 -38.47
C ASP A 67 -15.68 -7.11 -39.67
N THR A 68 -15.89 -6.32 -40.72
CA THR A 68 -16.53 -6.77 -41.96
C THR A 68 -15.72 -7.83 -42.74
N GLN A 69 -14.46 -8.03 -42.41
CA GLN A 69 -13.56 -9.04 -42.98
C GLN A 69 -13.40 -10.27 -42.12
N GLY A 70 -14.14 -10.36 -40.99
CA GLY A 70 -14.07 -11.47 -40.05
C GLY A 70 -12.83 -11.46 -39.16
N ARG A 71 -12.12 -10.32 -39.02
CA ARG A 71 -10.97 -10.15 -38.14
C ARG A 71 -11.42 -9.59 -36.79
N PRO A 72 -10.78 -9.96 -35.69
CA PRO A 72 -11.10 -9.38 -34.39
C PRO A 72 -10.70 -7.91 -34.35
N VAL A 73 -11.61 -7.05 -33.87
CA VAL A 73 -11.34 -5.62 -33.68
C VAL A 73 -10.49 -5.37 -32.44
N TYR A 74 -10.69 -6.19 -31.39
CA TYR A 74 -9.94 -6.16 -30.14
C TYR A 74 -9.39 -7.54 -29.83
N THR A 75 -8.16 -7.59 -29.38
CA THR A 75 -7.47 -8.82 -28.94
C THR A 75 -6.96 -8.62 -27.51
N LEU A 76 -6.91 -9.68 -26.72
CA LEU A 76 -6.29 -9.67 -25.42
C LEU A 76 -4.76 -9.55 -25.59
N ASP A 77 -4.22 -8.54 -24.95
CA ASP A 77 -2.79 -8.26 -24.85
C ASP A 77 -2.35 -8.29 -23.40
N GLU A 78 -1.10 -8.59 -23.14
CA GLU A 78 -0.52 -8.55 -21.81
C GLU A 78 0.07 -7.15 -21.55
N ARG A 79 -0.60 -6.40 -20.68
CA ARG A 79 -0.05 -5.13 -20.20
C ARG A 79 0.78 -5.37 -18.94
N ARG A 80 2.05 -5.01 -19.03
CA ARG A 80 2.96 -5.03 -17.88
C ARG A 80 2.98 -3.65 -17.23
N SER A 81 2.67 -3.61 -15.94
CA SER A 81 2.72 -2.39 -15.14
C SER A 81 3.46 -2.65 -13.84
N LEU A 82 4.23 -1.65 -13.38
CA LEU A 82 4.80 -1.68 -12.03
C LEU A 82 3.72 -1.28 -11.05
N THR A 83 3.42 -2.15 -10.09
CA THR A 83 2.46 -1.86 -9.03
C THR A 83 3.16 -1.74 -7.68
N ALA A 84 2.73 -0.77 -6.88
CA ALA A 84 3.06 -0.67 -5.46
C ALA A 84 2.12 -1.51 -4.57
N ASP A 85 1.03 -2.06 -5.15
CA ASP A 85 0.07 -2.88 -4.41
C ASP A 85 0.62 -4.29 -4.15
N VAL A 86 1.67 -4.35 -3.36
CA VAL A 86 2.31 -5.58 -2.87
C VAL A 86 2.02 -5.76 -1.40
N TYR A 87 2.15 -7.00 -0.94
CA TYR A 87 1.81 -7.38 0.43
C TYR A 87 2.53 -6.53 1.49
N GLU A 88 3.81 -6.27 1.32
CA GLU A 88 4.62 -5.48 2.24
C GLU A 88 4.11 -4.04 2.38
N ASN A 89 3.75 -3.41 1.27
CA ASN A 89 3.21 -2.05 1.28
C ASN A 89 1.79 -2.01 1.89
N ARG A 90 1.00 -3.07 1.71
CA ARG A 90 -0.30 -3.21 2.41
C ARG A 90 -0.12 -3.27 3.92
N ILE A 91 0.95 -3.91 4.43
CA ILE A 91 1.29 -3.90 5.86
C ILE A 91 1.62 -2.48 6.34
N VAL A 92 2.35 -1.69 5.53
CA VAL A 92 2.62 -0.27 5.84
C VAL A 92 1.30 0.48 6.00
N GLY A 93 0.41 0.41 5.01
CA GLY A 93 -0.90 1.06 5.04
C GLY A 93 -1.71 0.67 6.28
N GLN A 94 -1.84 -0.62 6.55
CA GLN A 94 -2.56 -1.12 7.73
C GLN A 94 -1.98 -0.61 9.05
N THR A 95 -0.65 -0.49 9.15
CA THR A 95 -0.01 0.02 10.37
C THR A 95 -0.32 1.50 10.57
N VAL A 96 -0.25 2.29 9.50
CA VAL A 96 -0.62 3.72 9.52
C VAL A 96 -2.09 3.89 9.94
N ASP A 97 -3.01 3.16 9.32
CA ASP A 97 -4.44 3.20 9.62
C ASP A 97 -4.73 2.82 11.09
N THR A 98 -3.98 1.86 11.62
CA THR A 98 -4.10 1.45 13.02
C THR A 98 -3.72 2.58 13.96
N VAL A 99 -2.58 3.26 13.71
CA VAL A 99 -2.14 4.41 14.52
C VAL A 99 -3.12 5.57 14.39
N GLN A 100 -3.57 5.89 13.18
CA GLN A 100 -4.54 6.97 12.95
C GLN A 100 -5.85 6.72 13.70
N ARG A 101 -6.39 5.50 13.65
CA ARG A 101 -7.61 5.11 14.35
C ARG A 101 -7.46 5.22 15.87
N ARG A 102 -6.32 4.78 16.42
CA ARG A 102 -6.05 4.90 17.87
C ARG A 102 -5.88 6.37 18.28
N LEU A 103 -5.21 7.19 17.46
CA LEU A 103 -5.10 8.63 17.72
C LEU A 103 -6.46 9.32 17.67
N SER A 104 -7.35 8.97 16.74
CA SER A 104 -8.69 9.58 16.66
C SER A 104 -9.50 9.36 17.94
N VAL A 105 -9.37 8.18 18.57
CA VAL A 105 -10.03 7.93 19.87
C VAL A 105 -9.49 8.85 20.98
N LEU A 106 -8.18 9.14 20.99
CA LEU A 106 -7.57 10.01 22.00
C LEU A 106 -7.82 11.50 21.72
N VAL A 107 -8.10 11.88 20.47
CA VAL A 107 -8.50 13.25 20.12
C VAL A 107 -9.86 13.62 20.73
N ASP A 108 -10.71 12.64 20.99
CA ASP A 108 -12.01 12.86 21.65
C ASP A 108 -11.94 12.73 23.19
N ASP A 109 -10.71 12.65 23.76
CA ASP A 109 -10.51 12.52 25.21
C ASP A 109 -10.90 13.83 25.94
N ALA A 110 -11.50 13.67 27.12
CA ALA A 110 -11.90 14.76 27.98
C ALA A 110 -10.72 15.52 28.62
N ASP A 111 -9.53 14.89 28.74
CA ASP A 111 -8.30 15.52 29.22
C ASP A 111 -7.71 16.43 28.12
N PRO A 112 -7.70 17.78 28.31
CA PRO A 112 -7.20 18.70 27.29
C PRO A 112 -5.73 18.48 26.90
N GLN A 113 -4.93 17.92 27.80
CA GLN A 113 -3.52 17.63 27.52
C GLN A 113 -3.41 16.42 26.58
N ILE A 114 -4.17 15.35 26.85
CA ILE A 114 -4.22 14.14 26.00
C ILE A 114 -4.77 14.52 24.61
N HIS A 115 -5.90 15.24 24.58
CA HIS A 115 -6.49 15.75 23.36
C HIS A 115 -5.49 16.56 22.50
N GLY A 116 -4.81 17.53 23.12
CA GLY A 116 -3.86 18.42 22.43
C GLY A 116 -2.67 17.65 21.84
N GLU A 117 -2.10 16.72 22.61
CA GLU A 117 -0.97 15.90 22.15
C GLU A 117 -1.38 14.89 21.07
N ALA A 118 -2.51 14.22 21.23
CA ALA A 118 -3.04 13.28 20.22
C ALA A 118 -3.31 14.00 18.89
N ARG A 119 -3.87 15.21 18.93
CA ARG A 119 -4.11 16.04 17.75
C ARG A 119 -2.81 16.45 17.06
N ALA A 120 -1.78 16.78 17.82
CA ALA A 120 -0.46 17.09 17.28
C ALA A 120 0.17 15.90 16.58
N LEU A 121 0.13 14.71 17.20
CA LEU A 121 0.61 13.46 16.62
C LEU A 121 -0.15 13.09 15.33
N ALA A 122 -1.47 13.24 15.33
CA ALA A 122 -2.30 12.96 14.16
C ALA A 122 -1.90 13.84 12.96
N ARG A 123 -1.66 15.14 13.18
CA ARG A 123 -1.19 16.06 12.12
C ARG A 123 0.17 15.66 11.55
N VAL A 124 1.10 15.26 12.41
CA VAL A 124 2.44 14.83 11.97
C VAL A 124 2.33 13.55 11.13
N LEU A 125 1.56 12.57 11.60
CA LEU A 125 1.35 11.32 10.86
C LEU A 125 0.64 11.56 9.53
N GLU A 126 -0.36 12.42 9.51
CA GLU A 126 -1.06 12.80 8.27
C GLU A 126 -0.12 13.47 7.27
N GLY A 127 0.74 14.37 7.73
CA GLY A 127 1.77 15.00 6.89
C GLY A 127 2.72 13.98 6.27
N ALA A 128 3.21 13.01 7.05
CA ALA A 128 4.05 11.93 6.56
C ALA A 128 3.29 11.00 5.60
N ARG A 129 2.01 10.68 5.88
CA ARG A 129 1.16 9.84 5.03
C ARG A 129 0.94 10.49 3.65
N ARG A 130 0.71 11.81 3.60
CA ARG A 130 0.56 12.55 2.33
C ARG A 130 1.82 12.50 1.46
N GLN A 131 3.01 12.39 2.06
CA GLN A 131 4.26 12.24 1.31
C GLN A 131 4.44 10.81 0.77
N ALA A 132 3.79 9.82 1.38
CA ALA A 132 3.86 8.42 0.99
C ALA A 132 2.76 8.06 -0.03
N THR A 133 2.81 8.68 -1.22
CA THR A 133 1.78 8.54 -2.27
C THR A 133 1.64 7.12 -2.80
N PHE A 134 2.67 6.28 -2.67
CA PHE A 134 2.59 4.85 -3.04
C PHE A 134 1.47 4.10 -2.28
N LEU A 135 1.07 4.60 -1.12
CA LEU A 135 -0.01 4.00 -0.32
C LEU A 135 -1.41 4.31 -0.87
N ASP A 136 -1.55 5.24 -1.82
CA ASP A 136 -2.86 5.58 -2.41
C ASP A 136 -3.37 4.46 -3.31
N ASP A 137 -2.45 3.69 -3.91
CA ASP A 137 -2.75 2.57 -4.80
C ASP A 137 -2.71 1.21 -4.09
N VAL A 138 -2.53 1.19 -2.78
CA VAL A 138 -2.33 -0.05 -2.01
C VAL A 138 -3.64 -0.53 -1.39
N GLY A 139 -3.96 -1.80 -1.65
CA GLY A 139 -5.14 -2.46 -1.12
C GLY A 139 -5.04 -2.85 0.37
N VAL A 140 -6.08 -3.49 0.86
CA VAL A 140 -6.17 -3.97 2.24
C VAL A 140 -5.45 -5.32 2.40
N VAL A 141 -4.81 -5.54 3.56
CA VAL A 141 -4.21 -6.83 3.92
C VAL A 141 -5.32 -7.86 4.19
N GLY A 142 -5.20 -9.05 3.60
CA GLY A 142 -6.03 -10.20 3.98
C GLY A 142 -5.77 -10.66 5.44
N ARG A 143 -6.55 -11.63 5.89
CA ARG A 143 -6.51 -12.12 7.29
C ARG A 143 -5.19 -12.77 7.71
N THR A 144 -4.37 -13.25 6.78
CA THR A 144 -3.14 -13.99 7.08
C THR A 144 -1.92 -13.11 6.81
N THR A 145 -1.11 -12.87 7.83
CA THR A 145 0.17 -12.17 7.73
C THR A 145 1.31 -13.17 7.81
N THR A 146 1.85 -13.57 6.67
CA THR A 146 3.06 -14.38 6.63
C THR A 146 4.26 -13.45 6.47
N PRO A 147 5.28 -13.50 7.34
CA PRO A 147 6.48 -12.69 7.17
C PRO A 147 7.17 -13.06 5.86
N THR A 148 7.39 -12.07 5.00
CA THR A 148 8.20 -12.23 3.79
C THR A 148 9.67 -11.91 4.09
N ALA A 149 10.58 -12.34 3.21
CA ALA A 149 12.00 -11.99 3.34
C ALA A 149 12.19 -10.47 3.37
N THR A 150 11.43 -9.70 2.59
CA THR A 150 11.47 -8.23 2.60
C THR A 150 11.12 -7.66 3.98
N LEU A 151 10.03 -8.13 4.60
CA LEU A 151 9.62 -7.65 5.92
C LEU A 151 10.63 -7.95 7.02
N THR A 152 11.45 -9.00 6.86
CA THR A 152 12.41 -9.46 7.86
C THR A 152 13.84 -8.97 7.60
N GLN A 153 14.21 -8.74 6.35
CA GLN A 153 15.59 -8.41 5.96
C GLN A 153 15.79 -6.94 5.63
N ASP A 154 14.80 -6.29 4.98
CA ASP A 154 14.90 -4.86 4.68
C ASP A 154 14.81 -4.02 5.97
N PRO A 155 15.78 -3.12 6.24
CA PRO A 155 15.82 -2.36 7.48
C PRO A 155 14.59 -1.50 7.74
N LEU A 156 13.98 -0.92 6.69
CA LEU A 156 12.79 -0.05 6.82
C LEU A 156 11.55 -0.88 7.16
N TYR A 157 11.31 -1.97 6.42
CA TYR A 157 10.19 -2.86 6.69
C TYR A 157 10.34 -3.61 8.02
N ARG A 158 11.56 -4.00 8.38
CA ARG A 158 11.84 -4.58 9.70
C ARG A 158 11.52 -3.61 10.84
N ARG A 159 11.88 -2.32 10.68
CA ARG A 159 11.52 -1.30 11.68
C ARG A 159 10.01 -1.10 11.76
N LEU A 160 9.31 -1.10 10.62
CA LEU A 160 7.85 -1.07 10.58
C LEU A 160 7.24 -2.24 11.35
N MET A 161 7.76 -3.45 11.15
CA MET A 161 7.28 -4.64 11.86
C MET A 161 7.49 -4.56 13.38
N ALA A 162 8.60 -3.92 13.83
CA ALA A 162 8.83 -3.66 15.25
C ALA A 162 7.78 -2.67 15.82
N ILE A 163 7.46 -1.58 15.11
CA ILE A 163 6.38 -0.66 15.51
C ILE A 163 5.05 -1.40 15.59
N ARG A 164 4.75 -2.24 14.61
CA ARG A 164 3.52 -3.03 14.57
C ARG A 164 3.42 -3.99 15.77
N ALA A 165 4.52 -4.64 16.14
CA ALA A 165 4.58 -5.52 17.31
C ALA A 165 4.33 -4.74 18.61
N GLU A 166 4.99 -3.57 18.79
CA GLU A 166 4.74 -2.67 19.93
C GLU A 166 3.26 -2.23 20.05
N LEU A 167 2.57 -2.10 18.91
CA LEU A 167 1.13 -1.74 18.89
C LEU A 167 0.20 -2.92 19.19
N ALA A 168 0.67 -4.15 19.10
CA ALA A 168 -0.16 -5.35 19.34
C ALA A 168 -0.25 -5.73 20.83
N ASP A 169 0.71 -5.26 21.62
CA ASP A 169 0.77 -5.44 23.08
C ASP A 169 -0.12 -4.39 23.80
#